data_8fe842218848234858d808d0f5be6850
#
_entry.id   8fe842218848234858d808d0f5be6850
#
_cell.length_a   1.000
_cell.length_b   1.000
_cell.length_c   1.000
_cell.angle_alpha   90.00
_cell.angle_beta   90.00
_cell.angle_gamma   90.00
#
_symmetry.space_group_name_H-M   'P 1'
#
loop_
_entity.id
_entity.type
_entity.pdbx_description
1 polymer ?
#
loop_
_entity_poly.entity_id
_entity_poly.type
_entity_poly.pdbx_seq_one_letter_code
_entity_poly.pdbx_strand_id
1 'polypeptide(L)'
;MSIQWGRVSALLFRAGVIAAAALVHCHAFARDALAPPPVTASSVYVVDAETGQPLYRKNEDKIFRILSITKLVTAYVLAQRMNGQLSDTVTITQADLTSGATAGLRKGDVWTLQDLLYGMLLVSGNDAAIAIANYVGRAMLSQEKKKGSPIKRFVQDMQSTAAALDASHTRFADPYGLSPSNVSTARDVALIGSTVFRDPRLLRFWQCARRTLAIGGPNARSVSLVSTIEVIGQDNIVGAKTGSHFGQNIYHLALGWRAPNGQTIVAVVLGSASDRSRYDDVRAILAALPRDFPDLAGPATAAAPAQSGPRACQ
;
A
#
# COMPACT_ATOMS: atom_id res chain seq x y z
N MET A 1 -32.09 -87.32 2.42
CA MET A 1 -31.22 -88.23 3.21
C MET A 1 -30.08 -87.32 3.77
N SER A 2 -30.19 -86.95 4.97
CA SER A 2 -29.35 -87.28 6.13
C SER A 2 -27.91 -86.72 6.01
N ILE A 3 -27.61 -85.61 6.71
CA ILE A 3 -26.86 -85.60 8.00
C ILE A 3 -25.36 -85.66 7.75
N GLN A 4 -24.52 -84.73 8.18
CA GLN A 4 -24.08 -84.64 9.59
C GLN A 4 -23.24 -83.37 9.87
N TRP A 5 -23.33 -82.95 11.11
CA TRP A 5 -22.63 -81.91 11.76
C TRP A 5 -21.15 -82.23 12.05
N GLY A 6 -20.26 -81.29 11.87
CA GLY A 6 -18.90 -81.31 12.41
C GLY A 6 -18.51 -80.00 13.06
N ARG A 7 -18.56 -79.97 14.36
CA ARG A 7 -18.00 -78.88 15.22
C ARG A 7 -16.49 -78.96 15.20
N VAL A 8 -15.82 -77.84 14.95
CA VAL A 8 -14.44 -77.63 15.44
C VAL A 8 -14.30 -76.23 15.92
N SER A 9 -13.98 -76.19 17.17
CA SER A 9 -13.52 -75.24 18.16
C SER A 9 -12.96 -73.93 17.74
N ALA A 10 -13.41 -72.90 18.49
CA ALA A 10 -12.86 -71.58 18.57
C ALA A 10 -11.42 -71.54 19.08
N LEU A 11 -10.56 -70.80 18.42
CA LEU A 11 -9.31 -70.28 18.97
C LEU A 11 -9.35 -68.77 18.85
N LEU A 12 -9.58 -68.11 19.96
CA LEU A 12 -9.50 -66.69 20.18
C LEU A 12 -8.04 -66.25 20.07
N PHE A 13 -7.67 -65.61 19.00
CA PHE A 13 -6.48 -64.76 18.95
C PHE A 13 -6.90 -63.31 19.19
N ARG A 14 -6.72 -62.84 20.39
CA ARG A 14 -6.77 -61.43 20.77
C ARG A 14 -5.51 -60.78 20.19
N ALA A 15 -5.58 -60.17 19.03
CA ALA A 15 -4.61 -59.19 18.58
C ALA A 15 -5.05 -57.83 19.08
N GLY A 16 -4.44 -57.38 20.16
CA GLY A 16 -4.61 -56.01 20.67
C GLY A 16 -3.98 -55.02 19.67
N VAL A 17 -4.82 -54.32 18.92
CA VAL A 17 -4.38 -53.13 18.17
C VAL A 17 -4.23 -52.01 19.16
N ILE A 18 -2.98 -51.73 19.60
CA ILE A 18 -2.61 -50.50 20.28
C ILE A 18 -2.69 -49.38 19.28
N ALA A 19 -3.80 -48.66 19.27
CA ALA A 19 -3.92 -47.39 18.55
C ALA A 19 -3.10 -46.37 19.35
N ALA A 20 -1.84 -46.18 18.99
CA ALA A 20 -1.07 -45.06 19.43
C ALA A 20 -1.66 -43.80 18.79
N ALA A 21 -2.59 -43.15 19.49
CA ALA A 21 -3.01 -41.79 19.15
C ALA A 21 -1.81 -40.85 19.37
N ALA A 22 -1.10 -40.56 18.29
CA ALA A 22 -0.14 -39.48 18.26
C ALA A 22 -0.92 -38.16 18.43
N LEU A 23 -1.07 -37.74 19.68
CA LEU A 23 -1.44 -36.37 20.02
C LEU A 23 -0.34 -35.45 19.48
N VAL A 24 -0.52 -34.99 18.24
CA VAL A 24 0.22 -33.82 17.76
C VAL A 24 -0.22 -32.65 18.61
N HIS A 25 0.54 -32.42 19.66
CA HIS A 25 0.43 -31.17 20.44
C HIS A 25 0.86 -30.05 19.51
N CYS A 26 -0.10 -29.44 18.84
CA CYS A 26 0.08 -28.16 18.19
C CYS A 26 0.32 -27.16 19.33
N HIS A 27 1.59 -27.04 19.77
CA HIS A 27 1.99 -25.95 20.62
C HIS A 27 1.86 -24.68 19.79
N ALA A 28 0.65 -24.12 19.77
CA ALA A 28 0.49 -22.72 19.47
C ALA A 28 1.33 -21.99 20.52
N PHE A 29 2.55 -21.62 20.17
CA PHE A 29 3.32 -20.66 20.95
C PHE A 29 2.46 -19.39 20.99
N ALA A 30 1.69 -19.24 22.05
CA ALA A 30 1.19 -17.95 22.44
C ALA A 30 2.45 -17.12 22.74
N ARG A 31 2.97 -16.42 21.71
CA ARG A 31 3.95 -15.38 21.93
C ARG A 31 3.32 -14.42 22.93
N ASP A 32 4.00 -14.19 24.05
CA ASP A 32 3.65 -13.10 24.94
C ASP A 32 3.43 -11.87 24.06
N ALA A 33 2.16 -11.51 23.89
CA ALA A 33 1.80 -10.32 23.14
C ALA A 33 2.43 -9.16 23.90
N LEU A 34 3.52 -8.61 23.35
CA LEU A 34 4.11 -7.38 23.86
C LEU A 34 2.96 -6.41 24.09
N ALA A 35 2.95 -5.76 25.27
CA ALA A 35 1.93 -4.78 25.57
C ALA A 35 1.83 -3.82 24.37
N PRO A 36 0.62 -3.59 23.82
CA PRO A 36 0.48 -2.80 22.62
C PRO A 36 1.12 -1.43 22.85
N PRO A 37 1.96 -0.94 21.90
CA PRO A 37 2.56 0.37 22.06
C PRO A 37 1.46 1.42 22.18
N PRO A 38 1.62 2.45 23.01
CA PRO A 38 0.65 3.54 23.13
C PRO A 38 0.62 4.31 21.81
N VAL A 39 -0.45 4.13 21.03
CA VAL A 39 -0.67 4.82 19.77
C VAL A 39 -1.95 5.64 19.81
N THR A 40 -1.91 6.84 19.24
CA THR A 40 -3.06 7.74 19.15
C THR A 40 -4.01 7.35 18.02
N ALA A 41 -3.52 6.63 17.00
CA ALA A 41 -4.30 6.19 15.86
C ALA A 41 -5.52 5.38 16.28
N SER A 42 -6.66 5.68 15.67
CA SER A 42 -7.94 4.99 15.92
C SER A 42 -7.98 3.59 15.33
N SER A 43 -7.26 3.35 14.23
CA SER A 43 -7.16 2.07 13.54
C SER A 43 -5.73 1.86 13.06
N VAL A 44 -5.23 0.63 13.23
CA VAL A 44 -3.87 0.24 12.83
C VAL A 44 -3.88 -1.16 12.23
N TYR A 45 -3.09 -1.35 11.19
CA TYR A 45 -2.74 -2.68 10.70
C TYR A 45 -1.28 -2.69 10.23
N VAL A 46 -0.52 -3.65 10.73
CA VAL A 46 0.87 -3.88 10.34
C VAL A 46 1.02 -5.29 9.84
N VAL A 47 1.65 -5.44 8.70
CA VAL A 47 1.75 -6.72 8.01
C VAL A 47 3.14 -6.90 7.40
N ASP A 48 3.64 -8.12 7.43
CA ASP A 48 4.73 -8.54 6.57
C ASP A 48 4.21 -8.63 5.13
N ALA A 49 4.80 -7.84 4.25
CA ALA A 49 4.31 -7.71 2.87
C ALA A 49 4.64 -8.94 2.00
N GLU A 50 5.62 -9.76 2.38
CA GLU A 50 6.00 -10.98 1.69
C GLU A 50 5.08 -12.14 2.03
N THR A 51 4.79 -12.33 3.33
CA THR A 51 4.03 -13.48 3.82
C THR A 51 2.54 -13.21 4.03
N GLY A 52 2.16 -11.93 4.13
CA GLY A 52 0.81 -11.52 4.51
C GLY A 52 0.52 -11.69 6.01
N GLN A 53 1.51 -12.09 6.81
CA GLN A 53 1.34 -12.30 8.25
C GLN A 53 1.10 -10.96 8.97
N PRO A 54 0.00 -10.82 9.71
CA PRO A 54 -0.23 -9.63 10.50
C PRO A 54 0.67 -9.62 11.74
N LEU A 55 1.29 -8.47 11.97
CA LEU A 55 2.24 -8.24 13.07
C LEU A 55 1.63 -7.41 14.20
N TYR A 56 0.71 -6.50 13.88
CA TYR A 56 -0.03 -5.70 14.86
C TYR A 56 -1.40 -5.30 14.32
N ARG A 57 -2.41 -5.28 15.19
CA ARG A 57 -3.78 -4.95 14.83
C ARG A 57 -4.45 -4.08 15.90
N LYS A 58 -5.21 -3.08 15.46
CA LYS A 58 -6.10 -2.28 16.30
C LYS A 58 -7.26 -1.78 15.44
N ASN A 59 -8.47 -2.27 15.66
CA ASN A 59 -9.67 -1.84 14.91
C ASN A 59 -9.47 -1.83 13.39
N GLU A 60 -8.73 -2.81 12.87
CA GLU A 60 -8.20 -2.85 11.51
C GLU A 60 -9.25 -2.80 10.40
N ASP A 61 -10.49 -3.20 10.72
CA ASP A 61 -11.61 -3.24 9.77
C ASP A 61 -12.54 -2.02 9.88
N LYS A 62 -12.20 -1.05 10.75
CA LYS A 62 -12.95 0.20 10.84
C LYS A 62 -12.77 1.02 9.57
N ILE A 63 -13.90 1.45 8.99
CA ILE A 63 -13.94 2.23 7.75
C ILE A 63 -13.58 3.69 8.02
N PHE A 64 -12.69 4.23 7.18
CA PHE A 64 -12.28 5.63 7.19
C PHE A 64 -12.38 6.23 5.79
N ARG A 65 -12.60 7.55 5.70
CA ARG A 65 -12.27 8.33 4.52
C ARG A 65 -10.74 8.38 4.43
N ILE A 66 -10.17 7.76 3.41
CA ILE A 66 -8.70 7.57 3.33
C ILE A 66 -7.95 8.75 2.72
N LEU A 67 -8.69 9.73 2.18
CA LEU A 67 -8.10 10.93 1.59
C LEU A 67 -6.99 10.57 0.57
N SER A 68 -5.88 11.28 0.59
CA SER A 68 -4.77 11.08 -0.37
C SER A 68 -4.05 9.72 -0.27
N ILE A 69 -4.39 8.83 0.68
CA ILE A 69 -3.98 7.42 0.61
C ILE A 69 -4.51 6.76 -0.69
N THR A 70 -5.64 7.23 -1.22
CA THR A 70 -6.18 6.86 -2.54
C THR A 70 -5.12 6.84 -3.65
N LYS A 71 -4.15 7.73 -3.60
CA LYS A 71 -3.10 7.87 -4.62
C LYS A 71 -2.13 6.68 -4.71
N LEU A 72 -2.14 5.78 -3.71
CA LEU A 72 -1.45 4.49 -3.81
C LEU A 72 -1.99 3.70 -5.02
N VAL A 73 -3.30 3.56 -5.11
CA VAL A 73 -3.94 2.81 -6.20
C VAL A 73 -3.85 3.58 -7.52
N THR A 74 -3.95 4.91 -7.49
CA THR A 74 -3.77 5.74 -8.69
C THR A 74 -2.38 5.54 -9.33
N ALA A 75 -1.31 5.52 -8.50
CA ALA A 75 0.04 5.25 -8.97
C ALA A 75 0.18 3.83 -9.52
N TYR A 76 -0.42 2.86 -8.87
CA TYR A 76 -0.34 1.46 -9.28
C TYR A 76 -1.07 1.19 -10.60
N VAL A 77 -2.28 1.73 -10.76
CA VAL A 77 -3.04 1.63 -12.02
C VAL A 77 -2.27 2.29 -13.17
N LEU A 78 -1.68 3.48 -12.95
CA LEU A 78 -0.81 4.10 -13.94
C LEU A 78 0.33 3.17 -14.33
N ALA A 79 1.09 2.65 -13.36
CA ALA A 79 2.23 1.78 -13.61
C ALA A 79 1.84 0.49 -14.35
N GLN A 80 0.70 -0.09 -14.03
CA GLN A 80 0.17 -1.27 -14.72
C GLN A 80 -0.24 -0.97 -16.15
N ARG A 81 -1.04 0.09 -16.37
CA ARG A 81 -1.60 0.42 -17.70
C ARG A 81 -0.56 0.89 -18.68
N MET A 82 0.46 1.56 -18.19
CA MET A 82 1.60 2.04 -19.02
C MET A 82 2.78 1.07 -19.01
N ASN A 83 2.68 -0.07 -18.34
CA ASN A 83 3.77 -1.05 -18.18
C ASN A 83 5.11 -0.39 -17.75
N GLY A 84 5.04 0.64 -16.91
CA GLY A 84 6.19 1.43 -16.44
C GLY A 84 6.77 2.41 -17.49
N GLN A 85 6.20 2.48 -18.71
CA GLN A 85 6.59 3.45 -19.73
C GLN A 85 5.89 4.80 -19.45
N LEU A 86 6.62 5.74 -18.87
CA LEU A 86 6.09 7.00 -18.36
C LEU A 86 6.64 8.23 -19.08
N SER A 87 7.20 8.04 -20.27
CA SER A 87 7.77 9.11 -21.11
C SER A 87 6.72 9.89 -21.92
N ASP A 88 5.51 9.35 -22.05
CA ASP A 88 4.44 10.02 -22.78
C ASP A 88 4.12 11.39 -22.20
N THR A 89 3.91 12.36 -23.08
CA THR A 89 3.61 13.74 -22.69
C THR A 89 2.11 13.99 -22.62
N VAL A 90 1.73 14.79 -21.63
CA VAL A 90 0.35 15.21 -21.35
C VAL A 90 0.27 16.72 -21.43
N THR A 91 -0.53 17.24 -22.36
CA THR A 91 -0.88 18.67 -22.37
C THR A 91 -2.00 18.91 -21.37
N ILE A 92 -1.72 19.74 -20.37
CA ILE A 92 -2.64 20.04 -19.28
C ILE A 92 -3.81 20.90 -19.77
N THR A 93 -5.01 20.45 -19.50
CA THR A 93 -6.26 21.15 -19.82
C THR A 93 -6.91 21.76 -18.57
N GLN A 94 -7.93 22.59 -18.77
CA GLN A 94 -8.70 23.14 -17.64
C GLN A 94 -9.36 22.05 -16.78
N ALA A 95 -9.71 20.92 -17.40
CA ALA A 95 -10.34 19.78 -16.71
C ALA A 95 -9.36 19.01 -15.77
N ASP A 96 -8.07 19.25 -15.90
CA ASP A 96 -7.05 18.63 -15.06
C ASP A 96 -6.73 19.47 -13.81
N LEU A 97 -7.20 20.70 -13.75
CA LEU A 97 -6.91 21.63 -12.65
C LEU A 97 -7.95 21.49 -11.53
N THR A 98 -7.46 21.58 -10.30
CA THR A 98 -8.30 21.51 -9.10
C THR A 98 -7.65 22.29 -7.94
N SER A 99 -8.38 22.44 -6.85
CA SER A 99 -7.91 23.07 -5.61
C SER A 99 -7.36 22.05 -4.61
N GLY A 100 -6.85 22.54 -3.48
CA GLY A 100 -6.24 21.76 -2.42
C GLY A 100 -4.75 21.54 -2.65
N ALA A 101 -4.23 20.36 -2.31
CA ALA A 101 -2.85 20.02 -2.60
C ALA A 101 -2.65 19.89 -4.12
N THR A 102 -1.72 20.67 -4.69
CA THR A 102 -1.46 20.70 -6.14
C THR A 102 0.04 20.60 -6.43
N ALA A 103 0.38 20.07 -7.60
CA ALA A 103 1.75 20.08 -8.12
C ALA A 103 2.05 21.39 -8.88
N GLY A 104 1.07 22.30 -8.98
CA GLY A 104 1.19 23.60 -9.64
C GLY A 104 1.05 23.53 -11.15
N LEU A 105 0.21 22.60 -11.65
CA LEU A 105 -0.11 22.49 -13.07
C LEU A 105 -0.84 23.75 -13.56
N ARG A 106 -0.56 24.15 -14.79
CA ARG A 106 -1.22 25.28 -15.48
C ARG A 106 -1.76 24.80 -16.83
N LYS A 107 -2.90 25.35 -17.25
CA LYS A 107 -3.45 25.07 -18.58
C LYS A 107 -2.40 25.36 -19.66
N GLY A 108 -2.19 24.40 -20.54
CA GLY A 108 -1.19 24.48 -21.61
C GLY A 108 0.20 23.96 -21.25
N ASP A 109 0.49 23.67 -19.96
CA ASP A 109 1.71 22.98 -19.58
C ASP A 109 1.83 21.63 -20.31
N VAL A 110 3.05 21.22 -20.60
CA VAL A 110 3.36 19.88 -21.11
C VAL A 110 4.20 19.16 -20.08
N TRP A 111 3.63 18.14 -19.47
CA TRP A 111 4.25 17.27 -18.46
C TRP A 111 4.41 15.86 -19.01
N THR A 112 5.46 15.14 -18.61
CA THR A 112 5.49 13.69 -18.83
C THR A 112 4.63 12.97 -17.79
N LEU A 113 4.17 11.74 -18.07
CA LEU A 113 3.51 10.90 -17.06
C LEU A 113 4.41 10.67 -15.85
N GLN A 114 5.73 10.56 -16.08
CA GLN A 114 6.72 10.47 -15.01
C GLN A 114 6.70 11.70 -14.10
N ASP A 115 6.69 12.90 -14.69
CA ASP A 115 6.68 14.15 -13.93
C ASP A 115 5.36 14.34 -13.19
N LEU A 116 4.24 13.98 -13.80
CA LEU A 116 2.93 13.94 -13.13
C LEU A 116 2.94 12.99 -11.93
N LEU A 117 3.57 11.81 -12.06
CA LEU A 117 3.69 10.86 -10.96
C LEU A 117 4.52 11.43 -9.80
N TYR A 118 5.64 12.11 -10.09
CA TYR A 118 6.37 12.86 -9.06
C TYR A 118 5.51 13.95 -8.41
N GLY A 119 4.78 14.73 -9.21
CA GLY A 119 3.86 15.75 -8.70
C GLY A 119 2.76 15.18 -7.80
N MET A 120 2.22 14.03 -8.18
CA MET A 120 1.21 13.34 -7.36
C MET A 120 1.76 12.79 -6.05
N LEU A 121 2.99 12.25 -6.04
CA LEU A 121 3.53 11.54 -4.88
C LEU A 121 4.28 12.46 -3.92
N LEU A 122 5.09 13.39 -4.39
CA LEU A 122 5.90 14.26 -3.53
C LEU A 122 5.04 15.29 -2.78
N VAL A 123 4.25 16.06 -3.52
CA VAL A 123 3.41 17.13 -2.95
C VAL A 123 1.94 16.74 -2.84
N SER A 124 1.64 15.46 -3.02
CA SER A 124 0.27 14.95 -2.98
C SER A 124 -0.69 15.62 -3.98
N GLY A 125 -0.18 16.08 -5.15
CA GLY A 125 -0.89 16.88 -6.14
C GLY A 125 -2.19 16.20 -6.63
N ASN A 126 -3.32 16.85 -6.40
CA ASN A 126 -4.63 16.40 -6.88
C ASN A 126 -4.77 16.64 -8.39
N ASP A 127 -4.27 17.77 -8.88
CA ASP A 127 -4.19 18.14 -10.29
C ASP A 127 -3.40 17.09 -11.11
N ALA A 128 -2.24 16.66 -10.60
CA ALA A 128 -1.45 15.61 -11.23
C ALA A 128 -2.19 14.26 -11.26
N ALA A 129 -2.90 13.89 -10.18
CA ALA A 129 -3.70 12.68 -10.14
C ALA A 129 -4.86 12.71 -11.16
N ILE A 130 -5.52 13.86 -11.32
CA ILE A 130 -6.58 14.07 -12.33
C ILE A 130 -6.01 13.96 -13.74
N ALA A 131 -4.88 14.61 -14.02
CA ALA A 131 -4.23 14.56 -15.32
C ALA A 131 -3.84 13.12 -15.72
N ILE A 132 -3.26 12.36 -14.77
CA ILE A 132 -2.97 10.93 -14.94
C ILE A 132 -4.26 10.16 -15.26
N ALA A 133 -5.30 10.31 -14.47
CA ALA A 133 -6.55 9.58 -14.63
C ALA A 133 -7.26 9.93 -15.95
N ASN A 134 -7.22 11.20 -16.37
CA ASN A 134 -7.74 11.63 -17.67
C ASN A 134 -6.95 11.03 -18.84
N TYR A 135 -5.62 11.02 -18.75
CA TYR A 135 -4.78 10.46 -19.81
C TYR A 135 -5.00 8.95 -19.96
N VAL A 136 -4.81 8.21 -18.87
CA VAL A 136 -4.93 6.75 -18.87
C VAL A 136 -6.36 6.31 -19.18
N GLY A 137 -7.35 6.97 -18.61
CA GLY A 137 -8.76 6.68 -18.87
C GLY A 137 -9.18 6.91 -20.32
N ARG A 138 -8.64 7.95 -20.98
CA ARG A 138 -8.84 8.16 -22.45
C ARG A 138 -8.23 7.03 -23.24
N ALA A 139 -7.00 6.62 -22.93
CA ALA A 139 -6.33 5.52 -23.61
C ALA A 139 -7.15 4.21 -23.49
N MET A 140 -7.65 3.91 -22.27
CA MET A 140 -8.49 2.74 -22.02
C MET A 140 -9.80 2.78 -22.83
N LEU A 141 -10.52 3.90 -22.81
CA LEU A 141 -11.76 4.06 -23.57
C LEU A 141 -11.51 3.92 -25.09
N SER A 142 -10.39 4.44 -25.58
CA SER A 142 -9.99 4.30 -26.99
C SER A 142 -9.74 2.85 -27.37
N GLN A 143 -8.98 2.10 -26.55
CA GLN A 143 -8.72 0.67 -26.77
C GLN A 143 -10.03 -0.15 -26.75
N GLU A 144 -10.94 0.17 -25.84
CA GLU A 144 -12.24 -0.48 -25.73
C GLU A 144 -13.25 -0.03 -26.79
N LYS A 145 -12.92 0.96 -27.62
CA LYS A 145 -13.82 1.62 -28.57
C LYS A 145 -15.11 2.14 -27.91
N LYS A 146 -14.99 2.63 -26.68
CA LYS A 146 -16.10 3.17 -25.88
C LYS A 146 -16.02 4.68 -25.74
N LYS A 147 -17.21 5.30 -25.63
CA LYS A 147 -17.36 6.71 -25.23
C LYS A 147 -17.63 6.78 -23.73
N GLY A 148 -17.22 7.84 -23.06
CA GLY A 148 -17.49 8.03 -21.65
C GLY A 148 -16.55 9.01 -20.96
N SER A 149 -16.67 9.10 -19.64
CA SER A 149 -15.77 9.90 -18.83
C SER A 149 -14.45 9.13 -18.58
N PRO A 150 -13.30 9.69 -18.95
CA PRO A 150 -12.00 9.08 -18.68
C PRO A 150 -11.78 8.83 -17.20
N ILE A 151 -12.11 9.80 -16.35
CA ILE A 151 -11.97 9.66 -14.88
C ILE A 151 -12.83 8.51 -14.35
N LYS A 152 -14.11 8.41 -14.77
CA LYS A 152 -14.97 7.29 -14.35
C LYS A 152 -14.39 5.95 -14.78
N ARG A 153 -13.86 5.85 -16.02
CA ARG A 153 -13.24 4.63 -16.50
C ARG A 153 -12.00 4.27 -15.70
N PHE A 154 -11.16 5.25 -15.37
CA PHE A 154 -9.98 5.05 -14.53
C PHE A 154 -10.36 4.60 -13.11
N VAL A 155 -11.37 5.22 -12.49
CA VAL A 155 -11.86 4.85 -11.16
C VAL A 155 -12.43 3.43 -11.14
N GLN A 156 -13.11 2.99 -12.20
CA GLN A 156 -13.51 1.58 -12.33
C GLN A 156 -12.31 0.63 -12.29
N ASP A 157 -11.20 1.03 -12.90
CA ASP A 157 -9.96 0.25 -12.88
C ASP A 157 -9.31 0.23 -11.49
N MET A 158 -9.36 1.37 -10.79
CA MET A 158 -8.93 1.42 -9.37
C MET A 158 -9.77 0.48 -8.51
N GLN A 159 -11.10 0.43 -8.73
CA GLN A 159 -11.98 -0.46 -7.97
C GLN A 159 -11.70 -1.94 -8.29
N SER A 160 -11.47 -2.27 -9.56
CA SER A 160 -11.08 -3.63 -9.97
C SER A 160 -9.72 -4.03 -9.38
N THR A 161 -8.78 -3.09 -9.31
CA THR A 161 -7.47 -3.30 -8.67
C THR A 161 -7.63 -3.59 -7.18
N ALA A 162 -8.44 -2.82 -6.45
CA ALA A 162 -8.69 -3.08 -5.03
C ALA A 162 -9.30 -4.47 -4.81
N ALA A 163 -10.26 -4.86 -5.64
CA ALA A 163 -10.87 -6.19 -5.58
C ALA A 163 -9.86 -7.31 -5.85
N ALA A 164 -8.96 -7.12 -6.84
CA ALA A 164 -7.92 -8.10 -7.16
C ALA A 164 -6.84 -8.23 -6.07
N LEU A 165 -6.74 -7.24 -5.17
CA LEU A 165 -5.85 -7.24 -4.00
C LEU A 165 -6.59 -7.62 -2.71
N ASP A 166 -7.79 -8.19 -2.79
CA ASP A 166 -8.63 -8.58 -1.65
C ASP A 166 -9.02 -7.42 -0.71
N ALA A 167 -8.89 -6.17 -1.17
CA ALA A 167 -9.28 -4.97 -0.42
C ALA A 167 -10.80 -4.72 -0.54
N SER A 168 -11.59 -5.62 0.06
CA SER A 168 -13.04 -5.72 -0.15
C SER A 168 -13.86 -4.58 0.47
N HIS A 169 -13.32 -3.90 1.48
CA HIS A 169 -13.95 -2.75 2.14
C HIS A 169 -13.52 -1.40 1.54
N THR A 170 -12.80 -1.46 0.40
CA THR A 170 -12.28 -0.26 -0.27
C THR A 170 -13.23 0.20 -1.38
N ARG A 171 -13.49 1.50 -1.43
CA ARG A 171 -14.30 2.15 -2.49
C ARG A 171 -13.62 3.42 -2.96
N PHE A 172 -13.66 3.66 -4.27
CA PHE A 172 -13.13 4.84 -4.91
C PHE A 172 -14.23 5.56 -5.71
N ALA A 173 -14.26 6.89 -5.62
CA ALA A 173 -15.13 7.77 -6.40
C ALA A 173 -14.33 8.79 -7.21
N ASP A 174 -13.06 9.04 -6.83
CA ASP A 174 -12.13 9.89 -7.54
C ASP A 174 -10.68 9.35 -7.41
N PRO A 175 -9.73 9.79 -8.26
CA PRO A 175 -8.36 9.28 -8.24
C PRO A 175 -7.43 9.96 -7.22
N TYR A 176 -7.90 10.93 -6.42
CA TYR A 176 -7.05 11.73 -5.54
C TYR A 176 -7.50 11.78 -4.07
N GLY A 177 -8.73 11.38 -3.76
CA GLY A 177 -9.18 11.13 -2.39
C GLY A 177 -9.98 12.26 -1.73
N LEU A 178 -10.49 13.26 -2.46
CA LEU A 178 -11.33 14.31 -1.85
C LEU A 178 -12.79 13.90 -1.71
N SER A 179 -13.29 13.01 -2.54
CA SER A 179 -14.64 12.49 -2.38
C SER A 179 -14.83 11.83 -1.01
N PRO A 180 -15.92 12.13 -0.29
CA PRO A 180 -16.23 11.42 0.96
C PRO A 180 -16.50 9.92 0.75
N SER A 181 -16.72 9.50 -0.49
CA SER A 181 -16.93 8.09 -0.86
C SER A 181 -15.64 7.33 -1.12
N ASN A 182 -14.47 8.00 -1.06
CA ASN A 182 -13.17 7.29 -1.03
C ASN A 182 -12.93 6.77 0.38
N VAL A 183 -13.30 5.52 0.60
CA VAL A 183 -13.22 4.86 1.92
C VAL A 183 -12.43 3.57 1.85
N SER A 184 -11.81 3.20 2.96
CA SER A 184 -11.10 1.94 3.14
C SER A 184 -10.91 1.64 4.63
N THR A 185 -10.24 0.54 4.94
CA THR A 185 -9.83 0.12 6.28
C THR A 185 -8.30 0.10 6.37
N ALA A 186 -7.75 0.03 7.58
CA ALA A 186 -6.30 -0.09 7.75
C ALA A 186 -5.78 -1.41 7.16
N ARG A 187 -6.55 -2.50 7.27
CA ARG A 187 -6.23 -3.80 6.65
C ARG A 187 -6.16 -3.67 5.13
N ASP A 188 -7.19 -3.16 4.50
CA ASP A 188 -7.25 -3.05 3.04
C ASP A 188 -6.14 -2.16 2.48
N VAL A 189 -5.88 -1.02 3.14
CA VAL A 189 -4.77 -0.12 2.77
C VAL A 189 -3.43 -0.85 2.88
N ALA A 190 -3.24 -1.70 3.88
CA ALA A 190 -2.00 -2.45 4.04
C ALA A 190 -1.84 -3.56 2.98
N LEU A 191 -2.92 -4.24 2.58
CA LEU A 191 -2.93 -5.19 1.46
C LEU A 191 -2.52 -4.49 0.16
N ILE A 192 -3.13 -3.34 -0.13
CA ILE A 192 -2.76 -2.49 -1.26
C ILE A 192 -1.28 -2.07 -1.15
N GLY A 193 -0.86 -1.56 0.00
CA GLY A 193 0.50 -1.10 0.26
C GLY A 193 1.54 -2.21 0.07
N SER A 194 1.23 -3.45 0.47
CA SER A 194 2.11 -4.62 0.32
C SER A 194 2.46 -4.91 -1.15
N THR A 195 1.54 -4.63 -2.07
CA THR A 195 1.80 -4.73 -3.51
C THR A 195 2.49 -3.47 -4.05
N VAL A 196 1.96 -2.31 -3.72
CA VAL A 196 2.33 -1.02 -4.34
C VAL A 196 3.74 -0.57 -3.94
N PHE A 197 4.13 -0.73 -2.67
CA PHE A 197 5.48 -0.36 -2.19
C PHE A 197 6.58 -1.32 -2.64
N ARG A 198 6.23 -2.50 -3.14
CA ARG A 198 7.17 -3.50 -3.67
C ARG A 198 7.21 -3.53 -5.21
N ASP A 199 6.37 -2.75 -5.89
CA ASP A 199 6.35 -2.70 -7.35
C ASP A 199 7.64 -2.02 -7.87
N PRO A 200 8.50 -2.75 -8.61
CA PRO A 200 9.78 -2.21 -9.07
C PRO A 200 9.64 -1.00 -10.00
N ARG A 201 8.49 -0.86 -10.69
CA ARG A 201 8.18 0.28 -11.56
C ARG A 201 7.98 1.58 -10.77
N LEU A 202 7.64 1.47 -9.47
CA LEU A 202 7.28 2.58 -8.59
C LEU A 202 8.36 2.92 -7.53
N LEU A 203 9.30 2.01 -7.23
CA LEU A 203 10.25 2.18 -6.11
C LEU A 203 10.98 3.53 -6.14
N ARG A 204 11.49 3.95 -7.30
CA ARG A 204 12.23 5.22 -7.43
C ARG A 204 11.37 6.45 -7.10
N PHE A 205 10.06 6.37 -7.29
CA PHE A 205 9.13 7.46 -6.99
C PHE A 205 8.80 7.53 -5.51
N TRP A 206 8.60 6.38 -4.88
CA TRP A 206 8.30 6.29 -3.45
C TRP A 206 9.45 6.78 -2.57
N GLN A 207 10.69 6.60 -3.01
CA GLN A 207 11.89 6.97 -2.26
C GLN A 207 12.36 8.40 -2.57
N CYS A 208 11.70 9.09 -3.47
CA CYS A 208 12.09 10.42 -3.91
C CYS A 208 11.69 11.48 -2.89
N ALA A 209 12.69 12.16 -2.29
CA ALA A 209 12.46 13.25 -1.36
C ALA A 209 12.38 14.62 -2.04
N ARG A 210 13.08 14.80 -3.18
CA ARG A 210 13.12 16.06 -3.92
C ARG A 210 13.37 15.83 -5.40
N ARG A 211 12.68 16.57 -6.25
CA ARG A 211 12.86 16.54 -7.70
C ARG A 211 12.65 17.93 -8.30
N THR A 212 13.52 18.35 -9.22
CA THR A 212 13.30 19.51 -10.06
C THR A 212 12.88 19.04 -11.45
N LEU A 213 11.80 19.58 -11.97
CA LEU A 213 11.18 19.23 -13.23
C LEU A 213 11.33 20.39 -14.22
N ALA A 214 11.57 20.09 -15.48
CA ALA A 214 11.53 21.05 -16.58
C ALA A 214 10.18 20.90 -17.29
N ILE A 215 9.28 21.85 -17.06
CA ILE A 215 7.93 21.84 -17.64
C ILE A 215 7.97 22.52 -19.00
N GLY A 216 7.40 21.85 -19.99
CA GLY A 216 7.28 22.34 -21.37
C GLY A 216 5.98 23.12 -21.64
N GLY A 217 5.80 23.48 -22.90
CA GLY A 217 4.61 24.20 -23.38
C GLY A 217 4.72 25.72 -23.22
N PRO A 218 3.61 26.46 -23.41
CA PRO A 218 3.61 27.94 -23.37
C PRO A 218 4.00 28.54 -22.02
N ASN A 219 3.95 27.74 -20.93
CA ASN A 219 4.34 28.18 -19.58
C ASN A 219 5.66 27.51 -19.14
N ALA A 220 6.59 27.26 -20.07
CA ALA A 220 7.85 26.57 -19.80
C ALA A 220 8.58 27.15 -18.59
N ARG A 221 8.94 26.31 -17.63
CA ARG A 221 9.58 26.69 -16.37
C ARG A 221 10.19 25.51 -15.63
N SER A 222 11.06 25.77 -14.69
CA SER A 222 11.46 24.77 -13.69
C SER A 222 10.51 24.77 -12.50
N VAL A 223 10.12 23.57 -12.05
CA VAL A 223 9.31 23.35 -10.85
C VAL A 223 10.08 22.45 -9.89
N SER A 224 10.34 22.94 -8.69
CA SER A 224 10.97 22.14 -7.65
C SER A 224 9.92 21.55 -6.72
N LEU A 225 9.86 20.21 -6.66
CA LEU A 225 8.99 19.46 -5.79
C LEU A 225 9.79 18.90 -4.61
N VAL A 226 9.28 19.09 -3.42
CA VAL A 226 9.85 18.55 -2.17
C VAL A 226 8.77 17.71 -1.50
N SER A 227 9.12 16.49 -1.07
CA SER A 227 8.17 15.62 -0.39
C SER A 227 7.60 16.28 0.85
N THR A 228 6.27 16.24 0.99
CA THR A 228 5.56 16.66 2.19
C THR A 228 5.53 15.57 3.27
N ILE A 229 6.13 14.42 3.00
CA ILE A 229 6.16 13.26 3.90
C ILE A 229 7.52 13.25 4.61
N GLU A 230 7.50 13.47 5.91
CA GLU A 230 8.65 13.71 6.77
C GLU A 230 9.74 12.61 6.72
N VAL A 231 9.30 11.37 6.52
CA VAL A 231 10.17 10.19 6.59
C VAL A 231 10.74 9.75 5.24
N ILE A 232 10.34 10.37 4.13
CA ILE A 232 10.87 10.01 2.82
C ILE A 232 12.34 10.40 2.70
N GLY A 233 13.16 9.46 2.21
CA GLY A 233 14.61 9.60 2.12
C GLY A 233 15.35 9.21 3.40
N GLN A 234 14.66 8.83 4.47
CA GLN A 234 15.26 8.22 5.65
C GLN A 234 15.57 6.74 5.40
N ASP A 235 16.53 6.22 6.19
CA ASP A 235 16.98 4.84 6.04
C ASP A 235 15.84 3.84 6.24
N ASN A 236 15.85 2.82 5.39
CA ASN A 236 14.90 1.71 5.39
C ASN A 236 13.43 2.08 5.06
N ILE A 237 13.12 3.34 4.75
CA ILE A 237 11.78 3.66 4.23
C ILE A 237 11.71 3.29 2.74
N VAL A 238 10.85 2.32 2.43
CA VAL A 238 10.58 1.87 1.06
C VAL A 238 9.68 2.85 0.32
N GLY A 239 8.72 3.42 1.04
CA GLY A 239 7.81 4.41 0.54
C GLY A 239 6.77 4.79 1.57
N ALA A 240 6.08 5.89 1.35
CA ALA A 240 4.99 6.31 2.23
C ALA A 240 3.96 7.17 1.51
N LYS A 241 2.74 7.21 2.05
CA LYS A 241 1.69 8.14 1.63
C LYS A 241 0.88 8.60 2.83
N THR A 242 0.66 9.90 2.91
CA THR A 242 -0.21 10.52 3.91
C THR A 242 -1.60 10.79 3.35
N GLY A 243 -2.60 10.76 4.23
CA GLY A 243 -3.94 11.28 3.98
C GLY A 243 -4.28 12.32 5.05
N SER A 244 -4.51 13.57 4.67
CA SER A 244 -4.73 14.66 5.63
C SER A 244 -5.90 15.54 5.24
N HIS A 245 -6.67 15.94 6.26
CA HIS A 245 -7.66 17.01 6.17
C HIS A 245 -7.56 17.88 7.43
N PHE A 246 -6.74 18.92 7.37
CA PHE A 246 -6.41 19.75 8.54
C PHE A 246 -7.66 20.37 9.19
N GLY A 247 -8.61 20.88 8.39
CA GLY A 247 -9.84 21.47 8.93
C GLY A 247 -10.80 20.48 9.61
N GLN A 248 -10.57 19.15 9.46
CA GLN A 248 -11.34 18.11 10.12
C GLN A 248 -10.50 17.26 11.07
N ASN A 249 -9.25 17.64 11.32
CA ASN A 249 -8.29 16.90 12.15
C ASN A 249 -8.18 15.42 11.77
N ILE A 250 -8.08 15.14 10.47
CA ILE A 250 -7.91 13.78 9.96
C ILE A 250 -6.46 13.58 9.51
N TYR A 251 -5.79 12.61 10.11
CA TYR A 251 -4.37 12.32 9.84
C TYR A 251 -4.16 10.82 9.69
N HIS A 252 -3.65 10.42 8.52
CA HIS A 252 -3.40 9.03 8.14
C HIS A 252 -1.98 8.88 7.60
N LEU A 253 -1.40 7.69 7.76
CA LEU A 253 -0.14 7.32 7.14
C LEU A 253 -0.18 5.85 6.75
N ALA A 254 0.20 5.56 5.51
CA ALA A 254 0.60 4.24 5.04
C ALA A 254 2.09 4.28 4.72
N LEU A 255 2.86 3.34 5.24
CA LEU A 255 4.31 3.32 5.16
C LEU A 255 4.84 1.91 4.90
N GLY A 256 5.75 1.77 3.95
CA GLY A 256 6.57 0.59 3.73
C GLY A 256 7.96 0.78 4.35
N TRP A 257 8.38 -0.16 5.17
CA TRP A 257 9.65 -0.15 5.88
C TRP A 257 10.42 -1.44 5.62
N ARG A 258 11.72 -1.31 5.32
CA ARG A 258 12.63 -2.45 5.18
C ARG A 258 13.18 -2.83 6.56
N ALA A 259 12.75 -3.95 7.08
CA ALA A 259 13.25 -4.47 8.35
C ALA A 259 14.72 -4.91 8.26
N PRO A 260 15.46 -5.01 9.38
CA PRO A 260 16.86 -5.44 9.39
C PRO A 260 17.11 -6.80 8.74
N ASN A 261 16.14 -7.70 8.78
CA ASN A 261 16.17 -9.00 8.12
C ASN A 261 15.90 -8.95 6.59
N GLY A 262 15.71 -7.77 6.02
CA GLY A 262 15.46 -7.55 4.61
C GLY A 262 14.01 -7.63 4.16
N GLN A 263 13.07 -7.96 5.06
CA GLN A 263 11.64 -8.01 4.74
C GLN A 263 11.03 -6.62 4.64
N THR A 264 9.97 -6.51 3.83
CA THR A 264 9.16 -5.29 3.76
C THR A 264 7.98 -5.39 4.70
N ILE A 265 7.94 -4.51 5.68
CA ILE A 265 6.81 -4.35 6.59
C ILE A 265 5.97 -3.18 6.11
N VAL A 266 4.67 -3.38 6.00
CA VAL A 266 3.73 -2.29 5.71
C VAL A 266 2.96 -1.95 6.99
N ALA A 267 3.09 -0.70 7.42
CA ALA A 267 2.42 -0.15 8.58
C ALA A 267 1.40 0.91 8.14
N VAL A 268 0.16 0.76 8.58
CA VAL A 268 -0.93 1.70 8.29
C VAL A 268 -1.53 2.18 9.59
N VAL A 269 -1.58 3.50 9.77
CA VAL A 269 -2.26 4.17 10.89
C VAL A 269 -3.32 5.12 10.34
N LEU A 270 -4.56 4.97 10.80
CA LEU A 270 -5.69 5.80 10.40
C LEU A 270 -6.30 6.50 11.61
N GLY A 271 -6.53 7.81 11.48
CA GLY A 271 -7.12 8.63 12.55
C GLY A 271 -6.17 8.83 13.73
N SER A 272 -4.93 9.17 13.48
CA SER A 272 -3.98 9.66 14.50
C SER A 272 -4.40 11.04 15.01
N ALA A 273 -4.00 11.39 16.23
CA ALA A 273 -4.44 12.62 16.91
C ALA A 273 -3.97 13.91 16.23
N SER A 274 -2.83 13.88 15.54
CA SER A 274 -2.25 15.03 14.85
C SER A 274 -1.41 14.63 13.65
N ASP A 275 -0.99 15.63 12.88
CA ASP A 275 -0.05 15.44 11.76
C ASP A 275 1.27 14.79 12.24
N ARG A 276 1.78 15.20 13.40
CA ARG A 276 2.98 14.63 14.00
C ARG A 276 2.75 13.22 14.54
N SER A 277 1.63 13.04 15.26
CA SER A 277 1.33 11.77 15.93
C SER A 277 1.29 10.57 15.00
N ARG A 278 0.89 10.72 13.72
CA ARG A 278 0.89 9.60 12.77
C ARG A 278 2.28 9.00 12.54
N TYR A 279 3.34 9.82 12.59
CA TYR A 279 4.72 9.35 12.50
C TYR A 279 5.20 8.73 13.79
N ASP A 280 4.83 9.34 14.93
CA ASP A 280 5.18 8.83 16.25
C ASP A 280 4.48 7.48 16.52
N ASP A 281 3.21 7.33 16.13
CA ASP A 281 2.46 6.07 16.18
C ASP A 281 3.19 4.96 15.40
N VAL A 282 3.60 5.23 14.15
CA VAL A 282 4.32 4.24 13.34
C VAL A 282 5.67 3.90 13.94
N ARG A 283 6.45 4.90 14.40
CA ARG A 283 7.75 4.66 15.08
C ARG A 283 7.60 3.77 16.31
N ALA A 284 6.60 4.07 17.16
CA ALA A 284 6.32 3.27 18.35
C ALA A 284 5.97 1.81 18.01
N ILE A 285 5.16 1.61 16.97
CA ILE A 285 4.79 0.28 16.50
C ILE A 285 6.02 -0.47 15.98
N LEU A 286 6.78 0.12 15.06
CA LEU A 286 7.96 -0.53 14.47
C LEU A 286 9.02 -0.85 15.52
N ALA A 287 9.20 0.00 16.55
CA ALA A 287 10.11 -0.24 17.66
C ALA A 287 9.66 -1.38 18.58
N ALA A 288 8.35 -1.65 18.63
CA ALA A 288 7.79 -2.73 19.44
C ALA A 288 7.73 -4.08 18.71
N LEU A 289 8.02 -4.11 17.38
CA LEU A 289 8.06 -5.37 16.66
C LEU A 289 9.25 -6.22 17.14
N PRO A 290 9.07 -7.55 17.27
CA PRO A 290 10.16 -8.46 17.61
C PRO A 290 11.33 -8.29 16.66
N ARG A 291 12.56 -8.20 17.18
CA ARG A 291 13.77 -8.07 16.34
C ARG A 291 14.09 -9.33 15.55
N ASP A 292 13.65 -10.46 16.08
CA ASP A 292 13.85 -11.79 15.49
C ASP A 292 12.48 -12.33 15.08
N PHE A 293 12.20 -12.31 13.78
CA PHE A 293 11.12 -13.09 13.19
C PHE A 293 11.67 -14.49 12.96
N PRO A 294 11.34 -15.54 13.77
CA PRO A 294 12.05 -16.81 13.81
C PRO A 294 12.02 -17.63 12.51
N ASP A 295 11.10 -17.36 11.62
CA ASP A 295 10.94 -18.14 10.39
C ASP A 295 11.59 -17.48 9.15
N LEU A 296 12.42 -16.45 9.35
CA LEU A 296 12.88 -15.58 8.26
C LEU A 296 14.41 -15.38 8.27
N ALA A 297 15.13 -16.28 8.94
CA ALA A 297 16.60 -16.30 8.92
C ALA A 297 17.13 -16.84 7.58
N GLY A 298 17.03 -16.02 6.54
CA GLY A 298 18.01 -16.07 5.46
C GLY A 298 19.31 -15.40 5.95
N PRO A 299 20.49 -15.77 5.42
CA PRO A 299 21.76 -15.19 5.85
C PRO A 299 21.71 -13.66 5.64
N ALA A 300 21.99 -12.91 6.72
CA ALA A 300 22.07 -11.47 6.70
C ALA A 300 23.10 -11.02 5.66
N THR A 301 22.64 -10.54 4.51
CA THR A 301 23.51 -9.79 3.61
C THR A 301 23.79 -8.46 4.29
N ALA A 302 25.07 -8.18 4.54
CA ALA A 302 25.54 -6.98 5.20
C ALA A 302 24.87 -5.73 4.62
N ALA A 303 24.21 -4.96 5.47
CA ALA A 303 23.60 -3.70 5.11
C ALA A 303 24.66 -2.75 4.58
N ALA A 304 24.42 -2.19 3.39
CA ALA A 304 25.26 -1.13 2.86
C ALA A 304 25.22 0.08 3.83
N PRO A 305 26.33 0.82 4.00
CA PRO A 305 26.40 1.92 4.94
C PRO A 305 25.38 3.01 4.60
N ALA A 306 24.67 3.46 5.61
CA ALA A 306 23.66 4.51 5.54
C ALA A 306 24.25 5.82 4.99
N GLN A 307 23.68 6.33 3.88
CA GLN A 307 23.97 7.66 3.38
C GLN A 307 23.02 8.66 4.05
N SER A 308 23.56 9.51 4.90
CA SER A 308 22.83 10.54 5.64
C SER A 308 22.44 11.70 4.73
N GLY A 309 21.14 11.92 4.53
CA GLY A 309 20.54 13.11 3.90
C GLY A 309 19.35 12.75 2.98
N PRO A 310 18.39 13.69 2.79
CA PRO A 310 17.27 13.45 1.90
C PRO A 310 17.75 13.27 0.45
N ARG A 311 17.55 12.08 -0.10
CA ARG A 311 18.02 11.73 -1.45
C ARG A 311 17.28 12.56 -2.51
N ALA A 312 18.06 13.33 -3.29
CA ALA A 312 17.58 13.84 -4.57
C ALA A 312 17.46 12.66 -5.55
N CYS A 313 16.37 12.60 -6.28
CA CYS A 313 16.17 11.56 -7.31
C CYS A 313 16.80 12.02 -8.62
N GLN A 314 17.59 11.18 -9.22
CA GLN A 314 18.14 11.38 -10.56
C GLN A 314 17.09 11.18 -11.65
#